data_403423b4d8157c8be50001c8a6c710fc
#
_entry.id   403423b4d8157c8be50001c8a6c710fc
#
_cell.length_a   1.000
_cell.length_b   1.000
_cell.length_c   1.000
_cell.angle_alpha   90.00
_cell.angle_beta   90.00
_cell.angle_gamma   90.00
#
_symmetry.space_group_name_H-M   'P 1'
#
loop_
_entity.id
_entity.type
_entity.pdbx_description
1 polymer ?
#
loop_
_entity_poly.entity_id
_entity_poly.type
_entity_poly.pdbx_seq_one_letter_code
_entity_poly.pdbx_strand_id
1 'polypeptide(L)'
;MKLAPKLTKTLIGVLLTYLLIVLMLRWFEHSQVYHPNRVLTATGAALGQPFEDVRFKASDGMELNGWFFPAATNSPRARLAMLYCHGNAGNISHRLDTYIALLATGVSVFAFDYRGYGQSEGRPSEEGTYRDAQAAYQWLRQKGFPGTNIIAFGESLGGGVAAELAARETLGGLVLQSTFTSIPDMGAELFPWLPVRWLGTIHYDTRSKLPRLKVPLLVMHSPTDGLVRFRHGQANFAAANEPKLFWELKGDHNDPLADTQHFIAGLEKFLSLIKGA
;
A
#
# COMPACT_ATOMS: atom_id res chain seq x y z
N MET A 1 8.20 -46.96 -26.56
CA MET A 1 6.77 -47.41 -26.41
C MET A 1 5.89 -46.20 -26.79
N LYS A 2 5.21 -46.24 -27.95
CA LYS A 2 4.33 -45.12 -28.38
C LYS A 2 3.00 -45.28 -27.66
N LEU A 3 2.58 -44.28 -26.91
CA LEU A 3 1.26 -44.24 -26.27
C LEU A 3 0.16 -44.36 -27.34
N ALA A 4 -0.90 -45.11 -27.02
CA ALA A 4 -2.02 -45.25 -27.93
C ALA A 4 -2.66 -43.88 -28.19
N PRO A 5 -3.06 -43.55 -29.43
CA PRO A 5 -3.53 -42.22 -29.82
C PRO A 5 -4.75 -41.73 -29.02
N LYS A 6 -5.60 -42.62 -28.51
CA LYS A 6 -6.70 -42.28 -27.61
C LYS A 6 -6.18 -41.76 -26.23
N LEU A 7 -5.21 -42.43 -25.67
CA LEU A 7 -4.62 -42.05 -24.37
C LEU A 7 -3.91 -40.67 -24.47
N THR A 8 -3.22 -40.42 -25.58
CA THR A 8 -2.61 -39.12 -25.84
C THR A 8 -3.64 -38.00 -25.91
N LYS A 9 -4.79 -38.19 -26.60
CA LYS A 9 -5.86 -37.21 -26.66
C LYS A 9 -6.49 -36.92 -25.28
N THR A 10 -6.71 -37.97 -24.48
CA THR A 10 -7.23 -37.84 -23.11
C THR A 10 -6.29 -37.07 -22.23
N LEU A 11 -4.98 -37.38 -22.27
CA LEU A 11 -3.98 -36.65 -21.49
C LEU A 11 -3.87 -35.17 -21.89
N ILE A 12 -3.92 -34.87 -23.19
CA ILE A 12 -3.96 -33.50 -23.67
C ILE A 12 -5.21 -32.78 -23.17
N GLY A 13 -6.38 -33.40 -23.22
CA GLY A 13 -7.64 -32.86 -22.72
C GLY A 13 -7.55 -32.52 -21.22
N VAL A 14 -7.05 -33.46 -20.41
CA VAL A 14 -6.84 -33.24 -18.97
C VAL A 14 -5.87 -32.07 -18.70
N LEU A 15 -4.74 -32.00 -19.44
CA LEU A 15 -3.79 -30.92 -19.31
C LEU A 15 -4.39 -29.56 -19.68
N LEU A 16 -5.15 -29.49 -20.77
CA LEU A 16 -5.81 -28.23 -21.19
C LEU A 16 -6.84 -27.77 -20.18
N THR A 17 -7.65 -28.71 -19.63
CA THR A 17 -8.62 -28.41 -18.58
C THR A 17 -7.92 -27.89 -17.32
N TYR A 18 -6.84 -28.53 -16.89
CA TYR A 18 -6.04 -28.10 -15.75
C TYR A 18 -5.47 -26.66 -15.97
N LEU A 19 -4.89 -26.41 -17.14
CA LEU A 19 -4.35 -25.08 -17.49
C LEU A 19 -5.46 -24.01 -17.49
N LEU A 20 -6.64 -24.34 -18.02
CA LEU A 20 -7.79 -23.42 -18.00
C LEU A 20 -8.22 -23.08 -16.58
N ILE A 21 -8.32 -24.08 -15.71
CA ILE A 21 -8.66 -23.87 -14.27
C ILE A 21 -7.61 -22.99 -13.61
N VAL A 22 -6.31 -23.24 -13.81
CA VAL A 22 -5.24 -22.41 -13.24
C VAL A 22 -5.34 -20.98 -13.74
N LEU A 23 -5.52 -20.74 -15.04
CA LEU A 23 -5.66 -19.39 -15.59
C LEU A 23 -6.88 -18.67 -15.04
N MET A 24 -8.00 -19.38 -14.89
CA MET A 24 -9.23 -18.83 -14.31
C MET A 24 -9.03 -18.43 -12.84
N LEU A 25 -8.34 -19.26 -12.05
CA LEU A 25 -8.02 -18.95 -10.65
C LEU A 25 -7.07 -17.75 -10.54
N ARG A 26 -6.07 -17.64 -11.41
CA ARG A 26 -5.16 -16.48 -11.47
C ARG A 26 -5.90 -15.19 -11.83
N TRP A 27 -6.76 -15.26 -12.85
CA TRP A 27 -7.59 -14.12 -13.24
C TRP A 27 -8.51 -13.70 -12.10
N PHE A 28 -9.17 -14.66 -11.44
CA PHE A 28 -10.04 -14.41 -10.29
C PHE A 28 -9.26 -13.74 -9.15
N GLU A 29 -8.14 -14.32 -8.71
CA GLU A 29 -7.30 -13.76 -7.66
C GLU A 29 -6.88 -12.31 -7.98
N HIS A 30 -6.38 -12.06 -9.19
CA HIS A 30 -5.99 -10.73 -9.63
C HIS A 30 -7.16 -9.75 -9.60
N SER A 31 -8.34 -10.17 -10.05
CA SER A 31 -9.55 -9.32 -10.07
C SER A 31 -10.09 -9.01 -8.68
N GLN A 32 -9.81 -9.86 -7.68
CA GLN A 32 -10.20 -9.59 -6.28
C GLN A 32 -9.23 -8.64 -5.58
N VAL A 33 -7.97 -8.63 -5.99
CA VAL A 33 -6.93 -7.83 -5.32
C VAL A 33 -6.81 -6.43 -5.92
N TYR A 34 -6.90 -6.26 -7.24
CA TYR A 34 -6.61 -4.98 -7.91
C TYR A 34 -7.84 -4.41 -8.59
N HIS A 35 -8.22 -3.18 -8.19
CA HIS A 35 -9.35 -2.43 -8.74
C HIS A 35 -8.90 -1.05 -9.26
N PRO A 36 -8.01 -1.00 -10.27
CA PRO A 36 -7.48 0.25 -10.77
C PRO A 36 -8.55 1.08 -11.48
N ASN A 37 -8.57 2.38 -11.22
CA ASN A 37 -9.27 3.37 -12.03
C ASN A 37 -8.24 4.24 -12.74
N ARG A 38 -8.33 4.35 -14.08
CA ARG A 38 -7.42 5.16 -14.87
C ARG A 38 -7.86 6.62 -15.02
N VAL A 39 -9.13 6.91 -14.69
CA VAL A 39 -9.67 8.26 -14.80
C VAL A 39 -9.41 9.02 -13.51
N LEU A 40 -8.69 10.13 -13.59
CA LEU A 40 -8.56 11.06 -12.46
C LEU A 40 -9.85 11.85 -12.31
N THR A 41 -10.41 11.90 -11.11
CA THR A 41 -11.62 12.68 -10.78
C THR A 41 -11.30 14.10 -10.37
N ALA A 42 -10.04 14.37 -10.01
CA ALA A 42 -9.52 15.67 -9.65
C ALA A 42 -8.02 15.75 -9.99
N THR A 43 -7.43 16.92 -9.82
CA THR A 43 -5.97 17.13 -9.86
C THR A 43 -5.48 17.56 -8.48
N GLY A 44 -4.17 17.50 -8.25
CA GLY A 44 -3.56 17.99 -7.00
C GLY A 44 -3.86 19.48 -6.73
N ALA A 45 -4.17 20.27 -7.76
CA ALA A 45 -4.58 21.67 -7.63
C ALA A 45 -5.87 21.85 -6.81
N ALA A 46 -6.70 20.83 -6.70
CA ALA A 46 -7.94 20.88 -5.91
C ALA A 46 -7.69 21.12 -4.41
N LEU A 47 -6.48 20.86 -3.91
CA LEU A 47 -6.09 21.18 -2.54
C LEU A 47 -5.85 22.69 -2.31
N GLY A 48 -5.81 23.50 -3.36
CA GLY A 48 -5.61 24.95 -3.24
C GLY A 48 -4.20 25.36 -2.76
N GLN A 49 -3.22 24.46 -2.83
CA GLN A 49 -1.84 24.70 -2.42
C GLN A 49 -0.86 24.24 -3.50
N PRO A 50 0.42 24.67 -3.46
CA PRO A 50 1.43 24.25 -4.41
C PRO A 50 1.57 22.73 -4.46
N PHE A 51 1.66 22.17 -5.66
CA PHE A 51 1.97 20.76 -5.88
C PHE A 51 2.78 20.59 -7.18
N GLU A 52 3.45 19.46 -7.31
CA GLU A 52 4.14 19.04 -8.53
C GLU A 52 3.46 17.78 -9.06
N ASP A 53 3.03 17.80 -10.32
CA ASP A 53 2.63 16.59 -11.07
C ASP A 53 3.90 15.92 -11.60
N VAL A 54 4.21 14.75 -11.09
CA VAL A 54 5.53 14.11 -11.25
C VAL A 54 5.40 12.90 -12.15
N ARG A 55 6.32 12.80 -13.13
CA ARG A 55 6.58 11.58 -13.90
C ARG A 55 7.94 11.01 -13.51
N PHE A 56 7.97 9.72 -13.22
CA PHE A 56 9.20 9.03 -12.83
C PHE A 56 9.15 7.56 -13.28
N LYS A 57 10.28 6.87 -13.26
CA LYS A 57 10.37 5.50 -13.80
C LYS A 57 10.77 4.50 -12.72
N ALA A 58 10.07 3.37 -12.70
CA ALA A 58 10.49 2.20 -11.95
C ALA A 58 11.73 1.56 -12.57
N SER A 59 12.42 0.69 -11.83
CA SER A 59 13.68 0.05 -12.24
C SER A 59 13.55 -0.83 -13.50
N ASP A 60 12.34 -1.25 -13.83
CA ASP A 60 12.01 -2.01 -15.04
C ASP A 60 11.52 -1.12 -16.20
N GLY A 61 11.70 0.21 -16.09
CA GLY A 61 11.36 1.18 -17.11
C GLY A 61 9.91 1.65 -17.12
N MET A 62 9.04 1.11 -16.26
CA MET A 62 7.63 1.48 -16.19
C MET A 62 7.49 2.95 -15.80
N GLU A 63 6.74 3.73 -16.61
CA GLU A 63 6.47 5.13 -16.34
C GLU A 63 5.30 5.26 -15.33
N LEU A 64 5.54 6.03 -14.27
CA LEU A 64 4.63 6.23 -13.16
C LEU A 64 4.30 7.70 -12.99
N ASN A 65 3.12 7.97 -12.44
CA ASN A 65 2.66 9.31 -12.09
C ASN A 65 2.46 9.44 -10.58
N GLY A 66 2.72 10.63 -10.07
CA GLY A 66 2.50 10.97 -8.68
C GLY A 66 2.35 12.47 -8.48
N TRP A 67 1.88 12.84 -7.30
CA TRP A 67 1.72 14.23 -6.87
C TRP A 67 2.55 14.49 -5.62
N PHE A 68 3.43 15.48 -5.70
CA PHE A 68 4.22 15.93 -4.57
C PHE A 68 3.67 17.26 -4.05
N PHE A 69 3.30 17.27 -2.79
CA PHE A 69 2.84 18.44 -2.05
C PHE A 69 3.92 18.82 -1.04
N PRO A 70 4.63 19.94 -1.25
CA PRO A 70 5.63 20.40 -0.28
C PRO A 70 4.96 20.85 1.01
N ALA A 71 5.60 20.60 2.13
CA ALA A 71 5.23 21.24 3.39
C ALA A 71 5.39 22.76 3.32
N ALA A 72 4.65 23.47 4.15
CA ALA A 72 4.88 24.91 4.31
C ALA A 72 6.33 25.19 4.72
N THR A 73 6.97 26.20 4.12
CA THR A 73 8.40 26.49 4.31
C THR A 73 8.76 26.84 5.75
N ASN A 74 7.80 27.33 6.53
CA ASN A 74 7.94 27.63 7.95
C ASN A 74 7.55 26.47 8.87
N SER A 75 7.20 25.30 8.32
CA SER A 75 6.87 24.13 9.13
C SER A 75 8.13 23.60 9.82
N PRO A 76 8.09 23.31 11.13
CA PRO A 76 9.19 22.66 11.82
C PRO A 76 9.52 21.28 11.25
N ARG A 77 8.54 20.65 10.57
CA ARG A 77 8.66 19.34 9.94
C ARG A 77 8.85 19.37 8.43
N ALA A 78 9.15 20.52 7.83
CA ALA A 78 9.34 20.65 6.37
C ALA A 78 10.41 19.71 5.79
N ARG A 79 11.33 19.22 6.63
CA ARG A 79 12.34 18.23 6.25
C ARG A 79 11.84 16.77 6.21
N LEU A 80 10.62 16.51 6.68
CA LEU A 80 10.00 15.17 6.63
C LEU A 80 9.09 15.06 5.41
N ALA A 81 9.03 13.86 4.84
CA ALA A 81 8.10 13.52 3.78
C ALA A 81 7.37 12.21 4.10
N MET A 82 6.06 12.20 3.90
CA MET A 82 5.26 10.96 3.87
C MET A 82 5.15 10.47 2.43
N LEU A 83 5.64 9.26 2.19
CA LEU A 83 5.43 8.53 0.94
C LEU A 83 4.15 7.71 1.09
N TYR A 84 3.11 8.13 0.38
CA TYR A 84 1.78 7.56 0.49
C TYR A 84 1.56 6.44 -0.53
N CYS A 85 1.36 5.24 -0.02
CA CYS A 85 1.00 4.03 -0.75
C CYS A 85 -0.50 3.79 -0.57
N HIS A 86 -1.30 4.06 -1.62
CA HIS A 86 -2.77 3.99 -1.55
C HIS A 86 -3.32 2.56 -1.50
N GLY A 87 -4.59 2.43 -1.18
CA GLY A 87 -5.33 1.16 -1.18
C GLY A 87 -5.54 0.57 -2.57
N ASN A 88 -6.18 -0.59 -2.63
CA ASN A 88 -6.32 -1.40 -3.86
C ASN A 88 -7.29 -0.85 -4.89
N ALA A 89 -8.14 0.12 -4.55
CA ALA A 89 -9.15 0.66 -5.45
C ALA A 89 -8.94 2.14 -5.77
N GLY A 90 -9.34 2.54 -6.97
CA GLY A 90 -9.30 3.94 -7.42
C GLY A 90 -7.93 4.37 -7.95
N ASN A 91 -7.48 5.56 -7.58
CA ASN A 91 -6.18 6.17 -7.89
C ASN A 91 -5.92 7.34 -6.92
N ILE A 92 -4.81 8.04 -7.09
CA ILE A 92 -4.38 9.16 -6.21
C ILE A 92 -5.42 10.29 -6.11
N SER A 93 -6.28 10.51 -7.13
CA SER A 93 -7.29 11.59 -7.10
C SER A 93 -8.45 11.33 -6.15
N HIS A 94 -8.60 10.11 -5.65
CA HIS A 94 -9.63 9.74 -4.69
C HIS A 94 -9.21 9.90 -3.21
N ARG A 95 -8.03 10.49 -2.94
CA ARG A 95 -7.42 10.54 -1.61
C ARG A 95 -7.12 11.96 -1.12
N LEU A 96 -7.76 12.97 -1.72
CA LEU A 96 -7.49 14.39 -1.42
C LEU A 96 -7.68 14.71 0.06
N ASP A 97 -8.76 14.22 0.68
CA ASP A 97 -9.04 14.46 2.11
C ASP A 97 -7.94 13.85 3.00
N THR A 98 -7.42 12.67 2.63
CA THR A 98 -6.28 12.08 3.32
C THR A 98 -5.04 12.96 3.19
N TYR A 99 -4.75 13.49 2.00
CA TYR A 99 -3.59 14.38 1.83
C TYR A 99 -3.73 15.67 2.65
N ILE A 100 -4.94 16.24 2.74
CA ILE A 100 -5.21 17.39 3.63
C ILE A 100 -4.86 17.05 5.08
N ALA A 101 -5.30 15.90 5.57
CA ALA A 101 -5.02 15.44 6.93
C ALA A 101 -3.51 15.19 7.18
N LEU A 102 -2.80 14.60 6.20
CA LEU A 102 -1.36 14.39 6.29
C LEU A 102 -0.60 15.72 6.29
N LEU A 103 -0.93 16.63 5.37
CA LEU A 103 -0.31 17.95 5.25
C LEU A 103 -0.54 18.84 6.48
N ALA A 104 -1.69 18.68 7.16
CA ALA A 104 -1.98 19.37 8.42
C ALA A 104 -0.96 19.04 9.52
N THR A 105 -0.26 17.91 9.44
CA THR A 105 0.84 17.57 10.36
C THR A 105 2.15 18.31 10.07
N GLY A 106 2.19 19.11 9.01
CA GLY A 106 3.35 19.94 8.64
C GLY A 106 4.45 19.21 7.85
N VAL A 107 4.21 18.01 7.36
CA VAL A 107 5.15 17.25 6.53
C VAL A 107 4.85 17.42 5.04
N SER A 108 5.82 17.15 4.17
CA SER A 108 5.56 16.99 2.73
C SER A 108 4.86 15.67 2.46
N VAL A 109 4.04 15.60 1.41
CA VAL A 109 3.36 14.36 1.00
C VAL A 109 3.70 14.05 -0.45
N PHE A 110 4.15 12.83 -0.71
CA PHE A 110 4.30 12.30 -2.06
C PHE A 110 3.38 11.09 -2.23
N ALA A 111 2.32 11.26 -3.00
CA ALA A 111 1.39 10.23 -3.40
C ALA A 111 1.66 9.81 -4.85
N PHE A 112 1.59 8.53 -5.15
CA PHE A 112 1.83 8.02 -6.51
C PHE A 112 0.84 6.91 -6.84
N ASP A 113 0.52 6.79 -8.12
CA ASP A 113 -0.25 5.68 -8.65
C ASP A 113 0.67 4.50 -8.99
N TYR A 114 0.32 3.32 -8.49
CA TYR A 114 0.98 2.09 -8.93
C TYR A 114 0.77 1.87 -10.43
N ARG A 115 1.62 1.05 -11.03
CA ARG A 115 1.43 0.61 -12.41
C ARG A 115 0.01 0.13 -12.68
N GLY A 116 -0.60 0.65 -13.74
CA GLY A 116 -1.98 0.34 -14.13
C GLY A 116 -3.06 1.19 -13.47
N TYR A 117 -2.73 1.99 -12.44
CA TYR A 117 -3.63 2.94 -11.80
C TYR A 117 -3.43 4.34 -12.35
N GLY A 118 -4.49 5.16 -12.34
CA GLY A 118 -4.47 6.56 -12.77
C GLY A 118 -3.74 6.75 -14.08
N GLN A 119 -2.72 7.59 -14.08
CA GLN A 119 -1.91 7.88 -15.25
C GLN A 119 -0.61 7.06 -15.33
N SER A 120 -0.39 6.12 -14.41
CA SER A 120 0.74 5.20 -14.46
C SER A 120 0.52 4.10 -15.51
N GLU A 121 1.57 3.74 -16.24
CA GLU A 121 1.53 2.70 -17.26
C GLU A 121 1.42 1.29 -16.68
N GLY A 122 1.24 0.30 -17.53
CA GLY A 122 1.36 -1.12 -17.22
C GLY A 122 0.11 -1.76 -16.61
N ARG A 123 0.35 -2.82 -15.83
CA ARG A 123 -0.66 -3.60 -15.10
C ARG A 123 -0.15 -3.91 -13.70
N PRO A 124 -1.03 -3.88 -12.66
CA PRO A 124 -0.61 -4.13 -11.30
C PRO A 124 -0.17 -5.58 -11.08
N SER A 125 0.82 -5.75 -10.25
CA SER A 125 1.26 -7.03 -9.70
C SER A 125 1.98 -6.76 -8.38
N GLU A 126 2.10 -7.75 -7.52
CA GLU A 126 2.73 -7.58 -6.21
C GLU A 126 4.16 -7.03 -6.33
N GLU A 127 5.05 -7.73 -7.03
CA GLU A 127 6.43 -7.28 -7.24
C GLU A 127 6.49 -5.96 -8.04
N GLY A 128 5.53 -5.72 -8.94
CA GLY A 128 5.42 -4.46 -9.68
C GLY A 128 5.19 -3.29 -8.75
N THR A 129 4.20 -3.38 -7.85
CA THR A 129 3.91 -2.30 -6.89
C THR A 129 5.06 -2.06 -5.90
N TYR A 130 5.85 -3.09 -5.57
CA TYR A 130 7.06 -2.95 -4.77
C TYR A 130 8.14 -2.12 -5.48
N ARG A 131 8.36 -2.38 -6.78
CA ARG A 131 9.29 -1.59 -7.60
C ARG A 131 8.79 -0.16 -7.79
N ASP A 132 7.49 0.04 -7.90
CA ASP A 132 6.88 1.36 -8.02
C ASP A 132 7.10 2.19 -6.76
N ALA A 133 6.87 1.61 -5.57
CA ALA A 133 7.14 2.27 -4.30
C ALA A 133 8.62 2.56 -4.08
N GLN A 134 9.51 1.65 -4.50
CA GLN A 134 10.95 1.89 -4.46
C GLN A 134 11.36 3.05 -5.38
N ALA A 135 10.79 3.15 -6.57
CA ALA A 135 11.04 4.28 -7.47
C ALA A 135 10.54 5.60 -6.88
N ALA A 136 9.36 5.60 -6.26
CA ALA A 136 8.81 6.77 -5.57
C ALA A 136 9.71 7.19 -4.38
N TYR A 137 10.21 6.23 -3.61
CA TYR A 137 11.21 6.49 -2.57
C TYR A 137 12.48 7.12 -3.14
N GLN A 138 13.03 6.57 -4.21
CA GLN A 138 14.25 7.10 -4.86
C GLN A 138 14.02 8.52 -5.41
N TRP A 139 12.82 8.82 -5.91
CA TRP A 139 12.47 10.17 -6.32
C TRP A 139 12.53 11.16 -5.14
N LEU A 140 11.97 10.81 -3.98
CA LEU A 140 12.09 11.62 -2.76
C LEU A 140 13.54 11.77 -2.31
N ARG A 141 14.36 10.72 -2.43
CA ARG A 141 15.80 10.79 -2.14
C ARG A 141 16.52 11.79 -3.04
N GLN A 142 16.21 11.80 -4.34
CA GLN A 142 16.74 12.76 -5.32
C GLN A 142 16.20 14.18 -5.08
N LYS A 143 14.99 14.32 -4.56
CA LYS A 143 14.40 15.60 -4.13
C LYS A 143 15.09 16.19 -2.89
N GLY A 144 15.96 15.43 -2.23
CA GLY A 144 16.77 15.89 -1.10
C GLY A 144 16.31 15.39 0.28
N PHE A 145 15.31 14.49 0.37
CA PHE A 145 14.91 13.88 1.63
C PHE A 145 15.84 12.71 1.98
N PRO A 146 16.60 12.75 3.08
CA PRO A 146 17.30 11.57 3.58
C PRO A 146 16.32 10.44 3.88
N GLY A 147 16.73 9.17 3.73
CA GLY A 147 15.85 8.04 3.99
C GLY A 147 15.25 8.07 5.40
N THR A 148 16.04 8.46 6.39
CA THR A 148 15.59 8.64 7.79
C THR A 148 14.53 9.73 7.98
N ASN A 149 14.27 10.54 6.95
CA ASN A 149 13.26 11.60 6.94
C ASN A 149 12.04 11.23 6.08
N ILE A 150 12.04 10.04 5.48
CA ILE A 150 10.92 9.52 4.70
C ILE A 150 10.14 8.54 5.55
N ILE A 151 8.84 8.79 5.71
CA ILE A 151 7.89 7.93 6.41
C ILE A 151 7.04 7.24 5.36
N ALA A 152 7.08 5.92 5.29
CA ALA A 152 6.17 5.18 4.43
C ALA A 152 4.80 5.08 5.09
N PHE A 153 3.77 5.56 4.41
CA PHE A 153 2.38 5.49 4.83
C PHE A 153 1.63 4.54 3.90
N GLY A 154 1.11 3.44 4.42
CA GLY A 154 0.36 2.46 3.65
C GLY A 154 -1.09 2.33 4.09
N GLU A 155 -2.02 2.60 3.16
CA GLU A 155 -3.46 2.39 3.32
C GLU A 155 -3.85 1.01 2.79
N SER A 156 -4.46 0.16 3.60
CA SER A 156 -5.01 -1.14 3.16
C SER A 156 -3.97 -1.99 2.41
N LEU A 157 -4.13 -2.24 1.10
CA LEU A 157 -3.14 -2.90 0.24
C LEU A 157 -1.78 -2.20 0.30
N GLY A 158 -1.81 -0.87 0.31
CA GLY A 158 -0.60 -0.06 0.39
C GLY A 158 0.23 -0.29 1.65
N GLY A 159 -0.37 -0.81 2.72
CA GLY A 159 0.37 -1.22 3.91
C GLY A 159 1.31 -2.40 3.64
N GLY A 160 0.90 -3.37 2.81
CA GLY A 160 1.78 -4.45 2.35
C GLY A 160 2.93 -3.94 1.48
N VAL A 161 2.67 -2.91 0.66
CA VAL A 161 3.69 -2.22 -0.16
C VAL A 161 4.65 -1.43 0.72
N ALA A 162 4.13 -0.64 1.67
CA ALA A 162 4.93 0.17 2.58
C ALA A 162 5.81 -0.69 3.52
N ALA A 163 5.29 -1.84 3.99
CA ALA A 163 6.05 -2.79 4.79
C ALA A 163 7.20 -3.43 3.99
N GLU A 164 6.98 -3.74 2.71
CA GLU A 164 8.05 -4.23 1.82
C GLU A 164 9.11 -3.15 1.58
N LEU A 165 8.68 -1.92 1.34
CA LEU A 165 9.61 -0.78 1.20
C LEU A 165 10.46 -0.62 2.47
N ALA A 166 9.85 -0.69 3.66
CA ALA A 166 10.55 -0.62 4.93
C ALA A 166 11.54 -1.78 5.16
N ALA A 167 11.30 -2.93 4.53
CA ALA A 167 12.22 -4.07 4.59
C ALA A 167 13.42 -3.92 3.65
N ARG A 168 13.29 -3.14 2.58
CA ARG A 168 14.33 -2.95 1.55
C ARG A 168 15.13 -1.66 1.72
N GLU A 169 14.54 -0.61 2.30
CA GLU A 169 15.11 0.75 2.33
C GLU A 169 15.18 1.31 3.76
N THR A 170 16.07 2.28 3.94
CA THR A 170 16.14 3.03 5.20
C THR A 170 15.00 4.04 5.25
N LEU A 171 14.15 3.95 6.28
CA LEU A 171 13.02 4.86 6.51
C LEU A 171 13.11 5.52 7.89
N GLY A 172 12.45 6.67 8.06
CA GLY A 172 12.25 7.33 9.34
C GLY A 172 11.12 6.71 10.15
N GLY A 173 10.15 6.07 9.50
CA GLY A 173 9.01 5.43 10.13
C GLY A 173 8.09 4.71 9.14
N LEU A 174 7.17 3.93 9.69
CA LEU A 174 6.16 3.20 8.94
C LEU A 174 4.79 3.43 9.56
N VAL A 175 3.79 3.75 8.74
CA VAL A 175 2.39 3.84 9.13
C VAL A 175 1.59 2.79 8.37
N LEU A 176 0.84 1.96 9.08
CA LEU A 176 -0.06 0.95 8.54
C LEU A 176 -1.50 1.32 8.92
N GLN A 177 -2.26 1.83 7.96
CA GLN A 177 -3.66 2.21 8.15
C GLN A 177 -4.57 1.12 7.58
N SER A 178 -5.45 0.56 8.40
CA SER A 178 -6.48 -0.44 8.00
C SER A 178 -5.89 -1.59 7.17
N THR A 179 -4.68 -2.05 7.55
CA THR A 179 -3.87 -3.01 6.78
C THR A 179 -4.03 -4.42 7.30
N PHE A 180 -4.17 -5.37 6.38
CA PHE A 180 -4.25 -6.80 6.66
C PHE A 180 -2.87 -7.42 7.03
N THR A 181 -2.90 -8.64 7.56
CA THR A 181 -1.69 -9.44 7.83
C THR A 181 -1.06 -10.00 6.56
N SER A 182 -1.90 -10.51 5.64
CA SER A 182 -1.51 -10.96 4.30
C SER A 182 -2.75 -11.12 3.40
N ILE A 183 -2.58 -11.13 2.08
CA ILE A 183 -3.68 -11.45 1.14
C ILE A 183 -4.20 -12.88 1.35
N PRO A 184 -3.37 -13.93 1.58
CA PRO A 184 -3.90 -15.25 1.89
C PRO A 184 -4.75 -15.31 3.17
N ASP A 185 -4.43 -14.51 4.20
CA ASP A 185 -5.25 -14.43 5.40
C ASP A 185 -6.61 -13.78 5.12
N MET A 186 -6.61 -12.65 4.37
CA MET A 186 -7.84 -12.01 3.90
C MET A 186 -8.68 -12.97 3.04
N GLY A 187 -8.05 -13.63 2.09
CA GLY A 187 -8.75 -14.57 1.21
C GLY A 187 -9.37 -15.75 1.98
N ALA A 188 -8.70 -16.26 3.02
CA ALA A 188 -9.25 -17.33 3.85
C ALA A 188 -10.47 -16.87 4.70
N GLU A 189 -10.56 -15.58 4.99
CA GLU A 189 -11.72 -14.99 5.68
C GLU A 189 -12.90 -14.75 4.73
N LEU A 190 -12.61 -14.24 3.53
CA LEU A 190 -13.64 -13.91 2.53
C LEU A 190 -14.17 -15.15 1.80
N PHE A 191 -13.30 -16.14 1.59
CA PHE A 191 -13.59 -17.37 0.84
C PHE A 191 -13.22 -18.62 1.66
N PRO A 192 -13.88 -18.89 2.82
CA PRO A 192 -13.47 -19.95 3.74
C PRO A 192 -13.61 -21.37 3.16
N TRP A 193 -14.37 -21.51 2.08
CA TRP A 193 -14.57 -22.75 1.33
C TRP A 193 -13.47 -23.01 0.28
N LEU A 194 -12.62 -22.01 -0.02
CA LEU A 194 -11.53 -22.13 -0.99
C LEU A 194 -10.17 -22.22 -0.25
N PRO A 195 -9.29 -23.17 -0.59
CA PRO A 195 -7.99 -23.30 0.04
C PRO A 195 -6.99 -22.22 -0.47
N VAL A 196 -7.34 -20.94 -0.30
CA VAL A 196 -6.62 -19.77 -0.85
C VAL A 196 -5.16 -19.70 -0.41
N ARG A 197 -4.82 -20.20 0.80
CA ARG A 197 -3.45 -20.21 1.30
C ARG A 197 -2.51 -21.10 0.49
N TRP A 198 -3.05 -22.06 -0.25
CA TRP A 198 -2.28 -22.98 -1.09
C TRP A 198 -2.36 -22.61 -2.56
N LEU A 199 -3.48 -22.04 -2.98
CA LEU A 199 -3.75 -21.68 -4.37
C LEU A 199 -3.29 -20.27 -4.71
N GLY A 200 -3.27 -19.36 -3.72
CA GLY A 200 -2.91 -17.95 -3.90
C GLY A 200 -1.44 -17.75 -4.32
N THR A 201 -1.21 -16.73 -5.13
CA THR A 201 0.12 -16.30 -5.59
C THR A 201 0.42 -14.87 -5.25
N ILE A 202 -0.59 -14.11 -4.83
CA ILE A 202 -0.44 -12.74 -4.36
C ILE A 202 -0.44 -12.80 -2.84
N HIS A 203 0.60 -12.29 -2.21
CA HIS A 203 0.81 -12.49 -0.78
C HIS A 203 0.71 -11.19 0.02
N TYR A 204 1.37 -10.12 -0.38
CA TYR A 204 1.50 -8.89 0.42
C TYR A 204 1.61 -9.21 1.91
N ASP A 205 2.54 -10.10 2.27
CA ASP A 205 2.70 -10.57 3.64
C ASP A 205 3.29 -9.47 4.52
N THR A 206 2.40 -8.64 5.09
CA THR A 206 2.76 -7.53 5.96
C THR A 206 3.36 -8.05 7.26
N ARG A 207 2.62 -8.93 7.96
CA ARG A 207 2.96 -9.37 9.32
C ARG A 207 4.33 -10.03 9.43
N SER A 208 4.72 -10.87 8.46
CA SER A 208 6.01 -11.60 8.52
C SER A 208 7.23 -10.69 8.41
N LYS A 209 7.06 -9.48 7.86
CA LYS A 209 8.15 -8.51 7.70
C LYS A 209 8.40 -7.72 8.99
N LEU A 210 7.36 -7.41 9.75
CA LEU A 210 7.41 -6.50 10.90
C LEU A 210 8.45 -6.87 11.98
N PRO A 211 8.68 -8.15 12.34
CA PRO A 211 9.70 -8.52 13.32
C PRO A 211 11.14 -8.15 12.93
N ARG A 212 11.39 -7.91 11.64
CA ARG A 212 12.72 -7.56 11.13
C ARG A 212 12.93 -6.05 11.00
N LEU A 213 11.86 -5.28 11.08
CA LEU A 213 11.91 -3.82 10.95
C LEU A 213 12.34 -3.19 12.28
N LYS A 214 13.20 -2.16 12.18
CA LYS A 214 13.70 -1.41 13.33
C LYS A 214 13.26 0.05 13.30
N VAL A 215 12.34 0.40 12.40
CA VAL A 215 11.79 1.75 12.28
C VAL A 215 10.60 1.93 13.24
N PRO A 216 10.35 3.13 13.75
CA PRO A 216 9.12 3.42 14.48
C PRO A 216 7.89 3.02 13.65
N LEU A 217 6.91 2.36 14.30
CA LEU A 217 5.69 1.91 13.66
C LEU A 217 4.46 2.56 14.29
N LEU A 218 3.55 3.04 13.44
CA LEU A 218 2.17 3.36 13.80
C LEU A 218 1.23 2.38 13.12
N VAL A 219 0.38 1.70 13.87
CA VAL A 219 -0.77 0.97 13.34
C VAL A 219 -2.03 1.77 13.66
N MET A 220 -2.77 2.17 12.63
CA MET A 220 -4.06 2.87 12.72
C MET A 220 -5.15 1.93 12.20
N HIS A 221 -6.13 1.58 13.04
CA HIS A 221 -7.17 0.64 12.63
C HIS A 221 -8.47 0.89 13.39
N SER A 222 -9.62 0.78 12.69
CA SER A 222 -10.93 0.94 13.31
C SER A 222 -11.47 -0.40 13.82
N PRO A 223 -12.00 -0.45 15.06
CA PRO A 223 -12.71 -1.63 15.56
C PRO A 223 -13.96 -2.00 14.73
N THR A 224 -14.51 -1.04 13.99
CA THR A 224 -15.70 -1.20 13.14
C THR A 224 -15.38 -1.41 11.67
N ASP A 225 -14.09 -1.61 11.30
CA ASP A 225 -13.68 -1.95 9.93
C ASP A 225 -14.33 -3.28 9.50
N GLY A 226 -15.29 -3.18 8.58
CA GLY A 226 -16.06 -4.32 8.08
C GLY A 226 -15.34 -5.13 6.99
N LEU A 227 -14.29 -4.57 6.38
CA LEU A 227 -13.54 -5.23 5.31
C LEU A 227 -12.27 -5.90 5.84
N VAL A 228 -11.36 -5.13 6.41
CA VAL A 228 -10.15 -5.66 7.06
C VAL A 228 -10.39 -5.67 8.56
N ARG A 229 -10.74 -6.83 9.09
CA ARG A 229 -11.12 -6.94 10.49
C ARG A 229 -10.03 -6.44 11.44
N PHE A 230 -10.43 -5.79 12.52
CA PHE A 230 -9.58 -5.17 13.54
C PHE A 230 -8.43 -6.06 14.03
N ARG A 231 -8.67 -7.38 14.10
CA ARG A 231 -7.65 -8.38 14.49
C ARG A 231 -6.39 -8.37 13.61
N HIS A 232 -6.49 -7.93 12.34
CA HIS A 232 -5.32 -7.80 11.47
C HIS A 232 -4.40 -6.68 11.95
N GLY A 233 -4.96 -5.52 12.31
CA GLY A 233 -4.21 -4.43 12.92
C GLY A 233 -3.55 -4.85 14.23
N GLN A 234 -4.30 -5.54 15.10
CA GLN A 234 -3.77 -6.07 16.37
C GLN A 234 -2.63 -7.08 16.13
N ALA A 235 -2.76 -7.97 15.16
CA ALA A 235 -1.74 -8.96 14.84
C ALA A 235 -0.48 -8.32 14.21
N ASN A 236 -0.64 -7.30 13.36
CA ASN A 236 0.47 -6.52 12.83
C ASN A 236 1.19 -5.78 13.97
N PHE A 237 0.47 -5.12 14.85
CA PHE A 237 1.04 -4.43 15.99
C PHE A 237 1.79 -5.37 16.93
N ALA A 238 1.21 -6.54 17.24
CA ALA A 238 1.86 -7.54 18.09
C ALA A 238 3.17 -8.07 17.50
N ALA A 239 3.25 -8.20 16.18
CA ALA A 239 4.44 -8.71 15.48
C ALA A 239 5.58 -7.69 15.38
N ALA A 240 5.31 -6.41 15.55
CA ALA A 240 6.29 -5.34 15.35
C ALA A 240 7.18 -5.12 16.59
N ASN A 241 8.39 -4.59 16.35
CA ASN A 241 9.33 -4.16 17.38
C ASN A 241 8.99 -2.76 17.92
N GLU A 242 9.52 -2.43 19.11
CA GLU A 242 9.53 -1.05 19.62
C GLU A 242 10.54 -0.16 18.85
N PRO A 243 10.28 1.16 18.73
CA PRO A 243 9.10 1.87 19.24
C PRO A 243 7.89 1.68 18.33
N LYS A 244 6.72 1.43 18.92
CA LYS A 244 5.47 1.26 18.17
C LYS A 244 4.29 1.90 18.88
N LEU A 245 3.30 2.34 18.11
CA LEU A 245 2.06 2.94 18.60
C LEU A 245 0.87 2.26 17.91
N PHE A 246 -0.14 1.90 18.68
CA PHE A 246 -1.45 1.52 18.17
C PHE A 246 -2.43 2.67 18.38
N TRP A 247 -3.18 3.02 17.32
CA TRP A 247 -4.16 4.10 17.35
C TRP A 247 -5.48 3.63 16.77
N GLU A 248 -6.51 3.55 17.60
CA GLU A 248 -7.83 3.14 17.17
C GLU A 248 -8.47 4.26 16.35
N LEU A 249 -8.89 3.96 15.12
CA LEU A 249 -9.64 4.88 14.28
C LEU A 249 -11.14 4.78 14.56
N LYS A 250 -11.87 5.80 14.16
CA LYS A 250 -13.33 5.79 14.07
C LYS A 250 -13.75 5.61 12.60
N GLY A 251 -14.98 5.14 12.37
CA GLY A 251 -15.52 4.89 11.03
C GLY A 251 -15.24 3.49 10.51
N ASP A 252 -15.63 3.23 9.26
CA ASP A 252 -15.45 1.95 8.58
C ASP A 252 -14.16 1.98 7.74
N HIS A 253 -13.88 0.89 7.01
CA HIS A 253 -12.69 0.73 6.14
C HIS A 253 -12.53 1.88 5.15
N ASN A 254 -13.63 2.30 4.52
CA ASN A 254 -13.65 3.34 3.50
C ASN A 254 -13.85 4.76 4.06
N ASP A 255 -13.97 4.90 5.37
CA ASP A 255 -14.11 6.19 6.05
C ASP A 255 -13.17 6.31 7.26
N PRO A 256 -11.85 6.20 7.03
CA PRO A 256 -10.85 6.29 8.11
C PRO A 256 -10.77 7.70 8.70
N LEU A 257 -11.33 8.70 8.01
CA LEU A 257 -11.38 10.10 8.40
C LEU A 257 -12.71 10.53 9.05
N ALA A 258 -13.57 9.59 9.46
CA ALA A 258 -14.82 9.86 10.17
C ALA A 258 -14.62 10.81 11.37
N ASP A 259 -13.43 10.80 11.96
CA ASP A 259 -12.95 11.80 12.93
C ASP A 259 -11.54 12.25 12.50
N THR A 260 -11.49 13.24 11.60
CA THR A 260 -10.23 13.76 11.04
C THR A 260 -9.29 14.32 12.09
N GLN A 261 -9.81 14.97 13.13
CA GLN A 261 -8.96 15.51 14.21
C GLN A 261 -8.32 14.39 15.03
N HIS A 262 -9.08 13.35 15.31
CA HIS A 262 -8.56 12.17 15.99
C HIS A 262 -7.51 11.45 15.14
N PHE A 263 -7.73 11.33 13.83
CA PHE A 263 -6.75 10.78 12.89
C PHE A 263 -5.42 11.56 12.90
N ILE A 264 -5.50 12.90 12.80
CA ILE A 264 -4.33 13.80 12.87
C ILE A 264 -3.63 13.66 14.23
N ALA A 265 -4.35 13.60 15.32
CA ALA A 265 -3.76 13.44 16.67
C ALA A 265 -2.93 12.14 16.80
N GLY A 266 -3.36 11.05 16.17
CA GLY A 266 -2.60 9.80 16.12
C GLY A 266 -1.29 9.96 15.36
N LEU A 267 -1.32 10.66 14.22
CA LEU A 267 -0.12 10.97 13.44
C LEU A 267 0.83 11.90 14.20
N GLU A 268 0.32 12.95 14.85
CA GLU A 268 1.12 13.88 15.67
C GLU A 268 1.86 13.14 16.77
N LYS A 269 1.16 12.25 17.48
CA LYS A 269 1.77 11.42 18.51
C LYS A 269 2.85 10.49 17.96
N PHE A 270 2.62 9.90 16.79
CA PHE A 270 3.63 9.08 16.12
C PHE A 270 4.83 9.90 15.66
N LEU A 271 4.60 11.06 15.05
CA LEU A 271 5.68 11.94 14.59
C LEU A 271 6.59 12.38 15.73
N SER A 272 6.07 12.52 16.96
CA SER A 272 6.91 12.81 18.12
C SER A 272 7.92 11.70 18.48
N LEU A 273 7.74 10.48 17.95
CA LEU A 273 8.69 9.37 18.10
C LEU A 273 9.79 9.40 17.04
N ILE A 274 9.60 10.16 15.95
CA ILE A 274 10.57 10.25 14.86
C ILE A 274 11.72 11.18 15.27
N LYS A 275 12.94 10.68 15.19
CA LYS A 275 14.11 11.47 15.51
C LYS A 275 14.22 12.67 14.58
N GLY A 276 14.12 13.85 15.13
CA GLY A 276 14.25 15.11 14.40
C GLY A 276 12.94 15.59 13.74
N ALA A 277 11.78 15.11 14.18
CA ALA A 277 10.50 15.71 13.83
C ALA A 277 10.26 17.03 14.56
#